data_28f7c8367bb88525c89ed7d06e831b37
#
_entry.id   28f7c8367bb88525c89ed7d06e831b37
#
_cell.length_a   1.000
_cell.length_b   1.000
_cell.length_c   1.000
_cell.angle_alpha   90.00
_cell.angle_beta   90.00
_cell.angle_gamma   90.00
#
_symmetry.space_group_name_H-M   'P 1'
#
loop_
_entity.id
_entity.type
_entity.pdbx_description
1 polymer ?
#
loop_
_entity_poly.entity_id
_entity_poly.type
_entity_poly.pdbx_seq_one_letter_code
_entity_poly.pdbx_strand_id
1 'polypeptide(L)'
;DAYFVGTAAYVQALAAAARDGVDVRLLVPGASDIPALSPLSRAAYRPLLQAGVRVFEWNGTMLHAKTAVADGFWARVGSTNLNIASWMGNYELDVAIEDAAFAARMAADFEADLSRATEIVLTRRNRVRPTEEGRRTGVARRAMSGSAGRAAAGAVSVGSALGAALTGRRVLG
;
A
#
# COMPACT_ATOMS: atom_id res chain seq x y z
N ASP A 1 3.25 0.38 2.43
CA ASP A 1 2.58 1.67 2.46
C ASP A 1 1.11 1.52 2.87
N ALA A 2 0.65 2.35 3.82
CA ALA A 2 -0.68 2.20 4.43
C ALA A 2 -1.85 2.49 3.49
N TYR A 3 -1.74 3.45 2.60
CA TYR A 3 -2.79 3.85 1.67
C TYR A 3 -2.19 4.16 0.30
N PHE A 4 -2.00 3.12 -0.50
CA PHE A 4 -1.52 3.30 -1.86
C PHE A 4 -2.66 3.71 -2.79
N VAL A 5 -2.72 4.99 -3.11
CA VAL A 5 -3.45 5.54 -4.26
C VAL A 5 -2.40 6.34 -5.04
N GLY A 6 -1.57 5.63 -5.80
CA GLY A 6 -0.40 6.20 -6.43
C GLY A 6 -0.74 7.40 -7.30
N THR A 7 -0.10 8.54 -7.02
CA THR A 7 -0.12 9.65 -7.97
C THR A 7 0.53 9.22 -9.28
N ALA A 8 0.14 9.83 -10.38
CA ALA A 8 0.72 9.49 -11.69
C ALA A 8 2.26 9.60 -11.67
N ALA A 9 2.82 10.57 -10.96
CA ALA A 9 4.26 10.76 -10.84
C ALA A 9 4.97 9.57 -10.18
N TYR A 10 4.42 9.03 -9.07
CA TYR A 10 4.98 7.86 -8.40
C TYR A 10 4.89 6.60 -9.25
N VAL A 11 3.69 6.37 -9.81
CA VAL A 11 3.47 5.21 -10.67
C VAL A 11 4.45 5.23 -11.85
N GLN A 12 4.66 6.39 -12.45
CA GLN A 12 5.61 6.56 -13.55
C GLN A 12 7.06 6.35 -13.11
N ALA A 13 7.47 6.90 -11.97
CA ALA A 13 8.84 6.75 -11.46
C ALA A 13 9.17 5.28 -11.11
N LEU A 14 8.28 4.59 -10.37
CA LEU A 14 8.46 3.17 -10.05
C LEU A 14 8.44 2.30 -11.30
N ALA A 15 7.53 2.58 -12.24
CA ALA A 15 7.45 1.86 -13.50
C ALA A 15 8.66 2.09 -14.40
N ALA A 16 9.25 3.29 -14.40
CA ALA A 16 10.48 3.59 -15.12
C ALA A 16 11.65 2.79 -14.53
N ALA A 17 11.85 2.85 -13.20
CA ALA A 17 12.89 2.10 -12.53
C ALA A 17 12.82 0.58 -12.84
N ALA A 18 11.61 0.00 -12.81
CA ALA A 18 11.42 -1.41 -13.12
C ALA A 18 11.75 -1.74 -14.58
N ARG A 19 11.40 -0.86 -15.54
CA ARG A 19 11.79 -1.03 -16.97
C ARG A 19 13.29 -0.93 -17.19
N ASP A 20 13.97 -0.14 -16.36
CA ASP A 20 15.42 0.01 -16.37
C ASP A 20 16.15 -1.15 -15.66
N GLY A 21 15.41 -2.18 -15.23
CA GLY A 21 15.95 -3.41 -14.66
C GLY A 21 16.09 -3.42 -13.13
N VAL A 22 15.59 -2.39 -12.43
CA VAL A 22 15.56 -2.37 -10.96
C VAL A 22 14.50 -3.35 -10.44
N ASP A 23 14.83 -4.18 -9.45
CA ASP A 23 13.85 -5.03 -8.74
C ASP A 23 13.00 -4.17 -7.80
N VAL A 24 11.89 -3.67 -8.31
CA VAL A 24 10.96 -2.83 -7.56
C VAL A 24 9.85 -3.67 -6.96
N ARG A 25 9.75 -3.66 -5.64
CA ARG A 25 8.74 -4.40 -4.87
C ARG A 25 7.92 -3.44 -4.01
N LEU A 26 6.61 -3.59 -4.03
CA LEU A 26 5.67 -2.75 -3.30
C LEU A 26 4.80 -3.63 -2.39
N LEU A 27 4.87 -3.41 -1.08
CA LEU A 27 3.97 -4.01 -0.10
C LEU A 27 2.88 -3.00 0.28
N VAL A 28 1.63 -3.40 0.11
CA VAL A 28 0.44 -2.57 0.36
C VAL A 28 -0.54 -3.29 1.28
N PRO A 29 -1.47 -2.60 1.95
CA PRO A 29 -2.49 -3.25 2.74
C PRO A 29 -3.38 -4.13 1.88
N GLY A 30 -3.59 -5.38 2.29
CA GLY A 30 -4.57 -6.28 1.69
C GLY A 30 -5.99 -6.07 2.26
N ALA A 31 -6.07 -5.52 3.48
CA ALA A 31 -7.29 -5.10 4.12
C ALA A 31 -7.33 -3.58 4.27
N SER A 32 -8.49 -2.97 4.03
CA SER A 32 -8.75 -1.55 4.25
C SER A 32 -9.98 -1.43 5.14
N ASP A 33 -9.95 -0.48 6.05
CA ASP A 33 -11.11 -0.02 6.82
C ASP A 33 -12.18 0.62 5.90
N ILE A 34 -11.82 0.96 4.67
CA ILE A 34 -12.72 1.49 3.63
C ILE A 34 -12.85 0.44 2.49
N PRO A 35 -13.85 -0.46 2.53
CA PRO A 35 -13.99 -1.54 1.54
C PRO A 35 -14.05 -1.09 0.07
N ALA A 36 -14.57 0.12 -0.17
CA ALA A 36 -14.67 0.68 -1.52
C ALA A 36 -13.30 1.04 -2.15
N LEU A 37 -12.24 1.18 -1.36
CA LEU A 37 -10.90 1.50 -1.87
C LEU A 37 -10.18 0.30 -2.49
N SER A 38 -10.49 -0.94 -2.08
CA SER A 38 -9.81 -2.14 -2.59
C SER A 38 -9.87 -2.30 -4.12
N PRO A 39 -11.02 -2.14 -4.80
CA PRO A 39 -11.08 -2.21 -6.25
C PRO A 39 -10.31 -1.07 -6.94
N LEU A 40 -10.35 0.13 -6.35
CA LEU A 40 -9.65 1.31 -6.88
C LEU A 40 -8.13 1.16 -6.76
N SER A 41 -7.65 0.70 -5.62
CA SER A 41 -6.22 0.42 -5.41
C SER A 41 -5.71 -0.63 -6.39
N ARG A 42 -6.47 -1.71 -6.62
CA ARG A 42 -6.08 -2.75 -7.58
C ARG A 42 -6.06 -2.26 -9.03
N ALA A 43 -6.91 -1.32 -9.40
CA ALA A 43 -6.86 -0.69 -10.72
C ALA A 43 -5.55 0.10 -10.92
N ALA A 44 -5.05 0.75 -9.85
CA ALA A 44 -3.79 1.49 -9.86
C ALA A 44 -2.55 0.59 -9.96
N TYR A 45 -2.64 -0.72 -9.64
CA TYR A 45 -1.50 -1.63 -9.76
C TYR A 45 -1.19 -2.01 -11.21
N ARG A 46 -2.16 -1.91 -12.12
CA ARG A 46 -1.98 -2.37 -13.50
C ARG A 46 -0.76 -1.80 -14.20
N PRO A 47 -0.53 -0.47 -14.26
CA PRO A 47 0.65 0.09 -14.92
C PRO A 47 1.97 -0.33 -14.26
N LEU A 48 1.97 -0.53 -12.93
CA LEU A 48 3.13 -1.03 -12.19
C LEU A 48 3.45 -2.47 -12.60
N LEU A 49 2.47 -3.36 -12.55
CA LEU A 49 2.61 -4.76 -12.93
C LEU A 49 3.02 -4.93 -14.40
N GLN A 50 2.51 -4.08 -15.30
CA GLN A 50 2.91 -4.06 -16.72
C GLN A 50 4.36 -3.64 -16.92
N ALA A 51 4.90 -2.83 -16.03
CA ALA A 51 6.29 -2.40 -16.05
C ALA A 51 7.26 -3.38 -15.39
N GLY A 52 6.75 -4.43 -14.72
CA GLY A 52 7.57 -5.41 -14.01
C GLY A 52 7.70 -5.16 -12.51
N VAL A 53 7.05 -4.14 -11.96
CA VAL A 53 6.98 -3.94 -10.50
C VAL A 53 6.21 -5.10 -9.88
N ARG A 54 6.75 -5.68 -8.82
CA ARG A 54 6.09 -6.74 -8.04
C ARG A 54 5.26 -6.09 -6.93
N VAL A 55 3.97 -6.41 -6.87
CA VAL A 55 3.04 -5.87 -5.88
C VAL A 55 2.54 -6.99 -4.97
N PHE A 56 2.57 -6.75 -3.66
CA PHE A 56 2.17 -7.68 -2.63
C PHE A 56 1.12 -7.05 -1.73
N GLU A 57 0.02 -7.77 -1.47
CA GLU A 57 -1.00 -7.37 -0.50
C GLU A 57 -0.73 -8.07 0.84
N TRP A 58 -0.59 -7.30 1.91
CA TRP A 58 -0.42 -7.79 3.27
C TRP A 58 -1.64 -8.56 3.76
N ASN A 59 -1.45 -9.77 4.31
CA ASN A 59 -2.53 -10.64 4.75
C ASN A 59 -2.92 -10.48 6.23
N GLY A 60 -2.24 -9.62 6.97
CA GLY A 60 -2.49 -9.38 8.39
C GLY A 60 -3.56 -8.32 8.65
N THR A 61 -3.49 -7.74 9.84
CA THR A 61 -4.22 -6.53 10.21
C THR A 61 -3.81 -5.38 9.30
N MET A 62 -4.46 -4.22 9.42
CA MET A 62 -4.11 -3.05 8.61
C MET A 62 -2.63 -2.70 8.72
N LEU A 63 -1.91 -2.71 7.60
CA LEU A 63 -0.53 -2.26 7.53
C LEU A 63 -0.50 -0.72 7.55
N HIS A 64 0.20 -0.14 8.53
CA HIS A 64 0.32 1.33 8.65
C HIS A 64 1.76 1.86 8.50
N ALA A 65 2.71 1.02 8.10
CA ALA A 65 4.09 1.40 7.85
C ALA A 65 4.23 2.26 6.57
N LYS A 66 5.12 3.24 6.61
CA LYS A 66 5.58 4.03 5.47
C LYS A 66 7.09 3.99 5.47
N THR A 67 7.62 2.93 4.91
CA THR A 67 9.05 2.65 4.86
C THR A 67 9.49 2.38 3.43
N ALA A 68 10.74 2.61 3.16
CA ALA A 68 11.40 2.19 1.92
C ALA A 68 12.85 1.82 2.20
N VAL A 69 13.39 0.94 1.39
CA VAL A 69 14.80 0.57 1.39
C VAL A 69 15.27 0.49 -0.06
N ALA A 70 16.48 0.94 -0.34
CA ALA A 70 17.07 0.88 -1.66
C ALA A 70 18.56 0.53 -1.59
N ASP A 71 19.00 -0.31 -2.54
CA ASP A 71 20.39 -0.62 -2.85
C ASP A 71 21.23 -1.09 -1.66
N GLY A 72 20.58 -1.62 -0.61
CA GLY A 72 21.24 -2.14 0.59
C GLY A 72 21.96 -1.08 1.45
N PHE A 73 21.75 0.20 1.17
CA PHE A 73 22.43 1.30 1.84
C PHE A 73 21.48 2.41 2.31
N TRP A 74 20.45 2.70 1.55
CA TRP A 74 19.49 3.76 1.85
C TRP A 74 18.20 3.21 2.42
N ALA A 75 17.67 3.86 3.46
CA ALA A 75 16.37 3.55 4.03
C ALA A 75 15.59 4.82 4.35
N ARG A 76 14.28 4.74 4.34
CA ARG A 76 13.35 5.79 4.74
C ARG A 76 12.32 5.24 5.71
N VAL A 77 12.05 5.99 6.78
CA VAL A 77 10.97 5.74 7.74
C VAL A 77 10.23 7.05 7.98
N GLY A 78 8.90 7.03 7.92
CA GLY A 78 8.17 8.26 8.14
C GLY A 78 6.65 8.13 8.12
N SER A 79 5.98 9.25 7.96
CA SER A 79 4.53 9.35 7.94
C SER A 79 3.94 9.48 6.54
N THR A 80 4.73 9.83 5.52
CA THR A 80 4.26 10.09 4.16
C THR A 80 3.78 8.83 3.45
N ASN A 81 2.50 8.75 3.12
CA ASN A 81 1.93 7.71 2.27
C ASN A 81 2.18 7.99 0.78
N LEU A 82 2.15 6.94 -0.04
CA LEU A 82 2.19 7.06 -1.50
C LEU A 82 0.79 7.43 -2.04
N ASN A 83 0.26 8.57 -1.59
CA ASN A 83 -1.01 9.13 -2.05
C ASN A 83 -1.00 10.66 -2.09
N ILE A 84 -2.01 11.23 -2.77
CA ILE A 84 -2.09 12.67 -2.99
C ILE A 84 -2.29 13.46 -1.67
N ALA A 85 -2.99 12.89 -0.69
CA ALA A 85 -3.31 13.59 0.56
C ALA A 85 -2.04 13.88 1.38
N SER A 86 -1.13 12.91 1.47
CA SER A 86 0.17 13.11 2.15
C SER A 86 1.05 14.15 1.45
N TRP A 87 0.85 14.39 0.15
CA TRP A 87 1.70 15.30 -0.63
C TRP A 87 1.17 16.72 -0.73
N MET A 88 -0.14 16.89 -0.66
CA MET A 88 -0.78 18.17 -0.91
C MET A 88 -1.50 18.76 0.31
N GLY A 89 -1.82 17.94 1.30
CA GLY A 89 -2.72 18.38 2.37
C GLY A 89 -2.26 18.09 3.80
N ASN A 90 -1.35 17.14 3.99
CA ASN A 90 -0.88 16.76 5.32
C ASN A 90 0.50 17.36 5.63
N TYR A 91 0.74 17.59 6.93
CA TYR A 91 2.11 17.77 7.43
C TYR A 91 2.71 16.40 7.70
N GLU A 92 3.77 16.08 6.98
CA GLU A 92 4.43 14.77 7.06
C GLU A 92 5.88 14.94 7.49
N LEU A 93 6.41 13.93 8.16
CA LEU A 93 7.81 13.84 8.55
C LEU A 93 8.40 12.52 8.12
N ASP A 94 9.47 12.56 7.37
CA ASP A 94 10.24 11.41 6.96
C ASP A 94 11.71 11.57 7.36
N VAL A 95 12.33 10.47 7.75
CA VAL A 95 13.77 10.40 8.01
C VAL A 95 14.38 9.51 6.93
N ALA A 96 15.35 10.02 6.21
CA ALA A 96 16.21 9.26 5.32
C ALA A 96 17.51 8.88 6.07
N ILE A 97 17.94 7.63 5.94
CA ILE A 97 19.06 7.05 6.65
C ILE A 97 19.97 6.40 5.62
N GLU A 98 21.22 6.82 5.58
CA GLU A 98 22.28 6.25 4.74
C GLU A 98 23.20 5.41 5.62
N ASP A 99 22.83 4.16 5.86
CA ASP A 99 23.57 3.19 6.65
C ASP A 99 23.27 1.77 6.20
N ALA A 100 24.32 1.04 5.83
CA ALA A 100 24.18 -0.31 5.29
C ALA A 100 23.61 -1.31 6.31
N ALA A 101 23.98 -1.19 7.60
CA ALA A 101 23.51 -2.11 8.63
C ALA A 101 22.02 -1.88 8.91
N PHE A 102 21.59 -0.61 8.96
CA PHE A 102 20.19 -0.25 9.11
C PHE A 102 19.36 -0.68 7.89
N ALA A 103 19.84 -0.39 6.68
CA ALA A 103 19.18 -0.79 5.43
C ALA A 103 19.04 -2.31 5.32
N ALA A 104 20.07 -3.08 5.69
CA ALA A 104 20.02 -4.54 5.69
C ALA A 104 18.97 -5.10 6.67
N ARG A 105 18.82 -4.52 7.85
CA ARG A 105 17.77 -4.90 8.81
C ARG A 105 16.37 -4.59 8.26
N MET A 106 16.18 -3.41 7.71
CA MET A 106 14.92 -3.01 7.08
C MET A 106 14.54 -3.92 5.90
N ALA A 107 15.54 -4.32 5.09
CA ALA A 107 15.34 -5.26 4.00
C ALA A 107 14.94 -6.66 4.52
N ALA A 108 15.57 -7.15 5.58
CA ALA A 108 15.21 -8.42 6.21
C ALA A 108 13.79 -8.41 6.78
N ASP A 109 13.39 -7.33 7.44
CA ASP A 109 12.02 -7.15 7.94
C ASP A 109 11.01 -7.11 6.77
N PHE A 110 11.34 -6.43 5.68
CA PHE A 110 10.53 -6.38 4.48
C PHE A 110 10.34 -7.76 3.83
N GLU A 111 11.41 -8.56 3.71
CA GLU A 111 11.34 -9.93 3.20
C GLU A 111 10.48 -10.84 4.12
N ALA A 112 10.60 -10.68 5.43
CA ALA A 112 9.75 -11.39 6.39
C ALA A 112 8.26 -11.02 6.23
N ASP A 113 7.97 -9.75 5.93
CA ASP A 113 6.62 -9.29 5.65
C ASP A 113 6.11 -9.82 4.30
N LEU A 114 6.93 -9.84 3.26
CA LEU A 114 6.57 -10.42 1.97
C LEU A 114 6.19 -11.90 2.10
N SER A 115 6.85 -12.66 2.97
CA SER A 115 6.52 -14.07 3.24
C SER A 115 5.11 -14.28 3.79
N ARG A 116 4.49 -13.24 4.33
CA ARG A 116 3.12 -13.21 4.88
C ARG A 116 2.13 -12.47 3.98
N ALA A 117 2.57 -12.00 2.84
CA ALA A 117 1.77 -11.24 1.88
C ALA A 117 1.33 -12.12 0.70
N THR A 118 0.41 -11.62 -0.08
CA THR A 118 -0.07 -12.26 -1.29
C THR A 118 0.39 -11.47 -2.50
N GLU A 119 1.17 -12.09 -3.38
CA GLU A 119 1.58 -11.45 -4.62
C GLU A 119 0.40 -11.26 -5.58
N ILE A 120 0.33 -10.11 -6.18
CA ILE A 120 -0.68 -9.72 -7.17
C ILE A 120 -0.06 -9.83 -8.55
N VAL A 121 -0.74 -10.49 -9.46
CA VAL A 121 -0.26 -10.73 -10.83
C VAL A 121 -1.27 -10.29 -11.88
N LEU A 122 -0.79 -9.99 -13.07
CA LEU A 122 -1.61 -9.83 -14.26
C LEU A 122 -1.90 -11.20 -14.88
N THR A 123 -3.18 -11.53 -15.03
CA THR A 123 -3.59 -12.73 -15.77
C THR A 123 -3.41 -12.53 -17.27
N ARG A 124 -3.41 -13.63 -18.05
CA ARG A 124 -3.40 -13.59 -19.53
C ARG A 124 -4.52 -12.71 -20.14
N ARG A 125 -5.63 -12.50 -19.40
CA ARG A 125 -6.72 -11.58 -19.80
C ARG A 125 -6.52 -10.17 -19.27
N ASN A 126 -5.28 -9.80 -18.89
CA ASN A 126 -4.92 -8.49 -18.37
C ASN A 126 -5.76 -8.04 -17.14
N ARG A 127 -6.13 -9.00 -16.28
CA ARG A 127 -6.85 -8.74 -15.02
C ARG A 127 -5.88 -8.84 -13.85
N VAL A 128 -5.94 -7.87 -12.94
CA VAL A 128 -5.19 -7.85 -11.70
C VAL A 128 -5.83 -8.84 -10.72
N ARG A 129 -5.07 -9.83 -10.23
CA ARG A 129 -5.56 -10.85 -9.29
C ARG A 129 -4.45 -11.32 -8.35
N PRO A 130 -4.82 -11.79 -7.14
CA PRO A 130 -3.89 -12.57 -6.30
C PRO A 130 -3.42 -13.84 -7.03
N THR A 131 -2.21 -14.28 -6.71
CA THR A 131 -1.75 -15.61 -7.15
C THR A 131 -2.67 -16.70 -6.61
N GLU A 132 -2.67 -17.87 -7.23
CA GLU A 132 -3.51 -19.00 -6.79
C GLU A 132 -3.16 -19.47 -5.37
N GLU A 133 -1.89 -19.48 -5.03
CA GLU A 133 -1.39 -19.82 -3.71
C GLU A 133 -1.85 -18.81 -2.65
N GLY A 134 -1.75 -17.50 -2.94
CA GLY A 134 -2.25 -16.44 -2.07
C GLY A 134 -3.76 -16.46 -1.89
N ARG A 135 -4.51 -16.94 -2.88
CA ARG A 135 -5.97 -17.13 -2.73
C ARG A 135 -6.30 -18.22 -1.71
N ARG A 136 -5.56 -19.34 -1.71
CA ARG A 136 -5.78 -20.45 -0.77
C ARG A 136 -5.47 -20.03 0.66
N THR A 137 -4.36 -19.34 0.88
CA THR A 137 -3.96 -18.85 2.22
C THR A 137 -4.86 -17.72 2.72
N GLY A 138 -5.29 -16.80 1.86
CA GLY A 138 -6.19 -15.72 2.20
C GLY A 138 -7.61 -16.18 2.56
N VAL A 139 -8.14 -17.18 1.85
CA VAL A 139 -9.45 -17.80 2.16
C VAL A 139 -9.40 -18.57 3.48
N ALA A 140 -8.34 -19.34 3.72
CA ALA A 140 -8.18 -20.08 4.97
C ALA A 140 -8.07 -19.16 6.19
N ARG A 141 -7.35 -18.04 6.08
CA ARG A 141 -7.24 -17.04 7.17
C ARG A 141 -8.53 -16.26 7.42
N ARG A 142 -9.30 -15.90 6.38
CA ARG A 142 -10.62 -15.28 6.56
C ARG A 142 -11.61 -16.23 7.26
N ALA A 143 -11.55 -17.53 6.98
CA ALA A 143 -12.36 -18.51 7.66
C ALA A 143 -12.01 -18.63 9.16
N MET A 144 -10.73 -18.51 9.52
CA MET A 144 -10.28 -18.55 10.93
C MET A 144 -10.52 -17.25 11.68
N SER A 145 -10.52 -16.07 11.04
CA SER A 145 -10.83 -14.79 11.68
C SER A 145 -12.32 -14.51 11.82
N GLY A 146 -13.15 -15.15 11.00
CA GLY A 146 -14.62 -15.00 11.01
C GLY A 146 -15.32 -15.62 12.23
N SER A 147 -14.63 -16.47 12.99
CA SER A 147 -15.18 -17.09 14.21
C SER A 147 -14.93 -16.27 15.49
N ALA A 148 -14.05 -15.26 15.47
CA ALA A 148 -13.70 -14.45 16.64
C ALA A 148 -14.22 -13.00 16.61
N GLY A 149 -14.93 -12.58 15.55
CA GLY A 149 -15.24 -11.17 15.29
C GLY A 149 -16.72 -10.78 15.26
N ARG A 150 -17.62 -11.48 15.98
CA ARG A 150 -19.02 -11.01 16.12
C ARG A 150 -19.26 -10.29 17.45
N ALA A 151 -18.53 -9.21 17.70
CA ALA A 151 -18.93 -8.24 18.73
C ALA A 151 -18.25 -6.89 18.40
N ALA A 152 -19.05 -5.96 17.94
CA ALA A 152 -18.86 -4.51 17.81
C ALA A 152 -19.02 -3.99 16.36
N ALA A 153 -20.25 -4.05 15.85
CA ALA A 153 -20.65 -3.17 14.75
C ALA A 153 -21.37 -1.96 15.35
N GLY A 154 -20.62 -0.95 15.76
CA GLY A 154 -21.13 0.40 16.02
C GLY A 154 -21.18 1.16 14.69
N ALA A 155 -22.39 1.55 14.27
CA ALA A 155 -22.58 2.37 13.08
C ALA A 155 -21.96 3.75 13.28
N VAL A 156 -20.91 4.07 12.55
CA VAL A 156 -20.43 5.44 12.36
C VAL A 156 -20.86 5.90 10.98
N SER A 157 -21.74 6.91 10.95
CA SER A 157 -22.27 7.47 9.71
C SER A 157 -21.18 8.16 8.89
N VAL A 158 -20.97 7.70 7.68
CA VAL A 158 -19.98 8.20 6.68
C VAL A 158 -20.46 9.52 6.04
N GLY A 159 -21.30 10.31 6.73
CA GLY A 159 -21.91 11.52 6.13
C GLY A 159 -21.10 12.81 6.23
N SER A 160 -20.03 12.90 7.02
CA SER A 160 -19.39 14.18 7.31
C SER A 160 -17.99 14.41 6.73
N ALA A 161 -17.34 13.41 6.17
CA ALA A 161 -15.96 13.58 5.69
C ALA A 161 -15.83 14.02 4.22
N LEU A 162 -16.87 13.85 3.40
CA LEU A 162 -16.84 14.31 2.00
C LEU A 162 -17.32 15.78 1.81
N GLY A 163 -18.02 16.34 2.79
CA GLY A 163 -18.57 17.71 2.69
C GLY A 163 -17.56 18.83 2.98
N ALA A 164 -16.48 18.53 3.70
CA ALA A 164 -15.52 19.54 4.11
C ALA A 164 -14.45 19.88 3.03
N ALA A 165 -14.32 19.06 2.02
CA ALA A 165 -13.31 19.27 0.97
C ALA A 165 -13.78 20.16 -0.20
N LEU A 166 -15.07 20.53 -0.26
CA LEU A 166 -15.64 21.25 -1.40
C LEU A 166 -16.20 22.65 -1.07
N THR A 167 -16.17 23.09 0.18
CA THR A 167 -16.58 24.46 0.52
C THR A 167 -15.42 25.27 1.08
N GLY A 168 -14.61 25.82 0.17
CA GLY A 168 -13.68 26.89 0.48
C GLY A 168 -14.43 28.13 0.93
N ARG A 169 -14.55 28.35 2.22
CA ARG A 169 -15.05 29.62 2.76
C ARG A 169 -13.86 30.44 3.21
N ARG A 170 -13.57 31.48 2.41
CA ARG A 170 -12.72 32.61 2.85
C ARG A 170 -13.38 33.24 4.05
N VAL A 171 -12.65 33.38 5.14
CA VAL A 171 -12.94 34.34 6.18
C VAL A 171 -11.79 35.35 6.14
N LEU A 172 -12.12 36.56 5.66
CA LEU A 172 -11.36 37.78 5.88
C LEU A 172 -11.79 38.35 7.23
N GLY A 173 -10.83 38.70 8.05
CA GLY A 173 -10.98 39.40 9.31
C GLY A 173 -9.65 39.48 10.01
#